data_41e4f2da8da27552039fc6c0a495c9f3
#
_entry.id   41e4f2da8da27552039fc6c0a495c9f3
#
_cell.length_a   1.000
_cell.length_b   1.000
_cell.length_c   1.000
_cell.angle_alpha   90.00
_cell.angle_beta   90.00
_cell.angle_gamma   90.00
#
_symmetry.space_group_name_H-M   'P 1'
#
loop_
_entity.id
_entity.type
_entity.pdbx_description
1 polymer ?
#
loop_
_entity_poly.entity_id
_entity_poly.type
_entity_poly.pdbx_seq_one_letter_code
_entity_poly.pdbx_strand_id
1 'polypeptide(L)'
;SLLYANGTSGGIINVVDNCIAPEDYTTQEFIAGLETQSVNDGDSQFFNLKDNIGGFNVNVGYKKSEFDSFDIPDGAVIHEDDHDDHDDHDEHEEHEEEMLSYLENSDLEIESTKFGITRAGEWGYFGISIDNHESIYGIPFHGEHSDEHDGHDDHGDDDHGDDDHEEEGHDEHEGERIFSTTDQESFTIKGEYNLGGNLVNSISYNYRDTDYHLIEAHAEEEGHDEHEEEEEHEEHAPTVFTNDATEYGAIFDISTSNLIQKVAVNYVDEDSAIAGGESFMNPANNEELTVGYFLSTDFDMFYLDAGFRIDQIERTGSVTDEDHGDIDYYNIDDDTTSFAISLGRDLSLIHI
;
A
#
# COMPACT_ATOMS: atom_id res chain seq x y z
N SER A 1 -13.19 16.08 1.95
CA SER A 1 -12.08 15.72 1.05
C SER A 1 -11.19 16.91 0.72
N LEU A 2 -11.72 18.06 0.33
CA LEU A 2 -10.92 19.25 -0.09
C LEU A 2 -9.92 19.79 0.95
N LEU A 3 -9.98 19.34 2.20
CA LEU A 3 -9.03 19.75 3.26
C LEU A 3 -7.88 18.74 3.49
N TYR A 4 -7.97 17.50 2.98
CA TYR A 4 -7.12 16.43 3.46
C TYR A 4 -6.29 15.72 2.40
N ALA A 5 -6.70 15.70 1.15
CA ALA A 5 -5.97 14.95 0.15
C ALA A 5 -6.15 15.52 -1.24
N ASN A 6 -5.14 15.31 -2.02
CA ASN A 6 -5.04 15.63 -3.41
C ASN A 6 -5.51 14.46 -4.29
N GLY A 7 -5.89 14.76 -5.52
CA GLY A 7 -6.11 13.76 -6.56
C GLY A 7 -7.28 12.80 -6.36
N THR A 8 -8.12 12.97 -5.33
CA THR A 8 -9.21 12.04 -5.05
C THR A 8 -10.45 12.35 -5.86
N SER A 9 -10.85 11.45 -6.76
CA SER A 9 -12.07 11.57 -7.56
C SER A 9 -13.30 10.90 -6.91
N GLY A 10 -13.10 9.93 -6.02
CA GLY A 10 -14.17 9.11 -5.42
C GLY A 10 -14.45 9.36 -3.95
N GLY A 11 -13.57 10.02 -3.23
CA GLY A 11 -13.66 10.25 -1.79
C GLY A 11 -12.38 9.86 -1.05
N ILE A 12 -12.38 10.02 0.28
CA ILE A 12 -11.26 9.72 1.15
C ILE A 12 -11.73 8.82 2.28
N ILE A 13 -10.94 7.80 2.59
CA ILE A 13 -11.02 7.04 3.83
C ILE A 13 -9.89 7.54 4.72
N ASN A 14 -10.23 8.22 5.81
CA ASN A 14 -9.27 8.68 6.80
C ASN A 14 -9.23 7.69 7.96
N VAL A 15 -8.12 6.95 8.11
CA VAL A 15 -7.89 6.07 9.25
C VAL A 15 -7.14 6.85 10.32
N VAL A 16 -7.78 7.04 11.47
CA VAL A 16 -7.19 7.73 12.61
C VAL A 16 -6.82 6.69 13.65
N ASP A 17 -5.54 6.48 13.86
CA ASP A 17 -5.07 5.71 15.00
C ASP A 17 -5.11 6.55 16.28
N ASN A 18 -5.00 5.89 17.43
CA ASN A 18 -5.00 6.56 18.73
C ASN A 18 -3.60 6.63 19.36
N CYS A 19 -2.53 6.52 18.58
CA CYS A 19 -1.17 6.62 19.10
C CYS A 19 -0.90 7.98 19.72
N ILE A 20 -1.43 9.05 19.11
CA ILE A 20 -1.37 10.43 19.63
C ILE A 20 -2.76 10.82 20.12
N ALA A 21 -2.94 10.86 21.44
CA ALA A 21 -4.22 11.14 22.05
C ALA A 21 -4.42 12.66 22.26
N PRO A 22 -5.51 13.25 21.71
CA PRO A 22 -5.76 14.69 21.88
C PRO A 22 -6.20 15.11 23.27
N GLU A 23 -6.61 14.16 24.12
CA GLU A 23 -7.08 14.38 25.48
C GLU A 23 -6.37 13.44 26.45
N ASP A 24 -6.25 13.85 27.73
CA ASP A 24 -5.64 13.01 28.76
C ASP A 24 -6.41 11.74 28.99
N TYR A 25 -5.72 10.60 29.03
CA TYR A 25 -6.29 9.36 29.50
C TYR A 25 -6.67 9.46 30.97
N THR A 26 -7.89 9.15 31.29
CA THR A 26 -8.42 9.19 32.67
C THR A 26 -8.24 7.87 33.41
N THR A 27 -8.04 6.80 32.70
CA THR A 27 -7.86 5.43 33.21
C THR A 27 -6.80 4.70 32.40
N GLN A 28 -6.03 3.86 33.09
CA GLN A 28 -5.16 2.91 32.41
C GLN A 28 -6.02 1.86 31.71
N GLU A 29 -5.65 1.56 30.47
CA GLU A 29 -6.24 0.49 29.66
C GLU A 29 -5.13 -0.46 29.20
N PHE A 30 -5.31 -1.74 29.47
CA PHE A 30 -4.45 -2.79 28.94
C PHE A 30 -5.31 -3.88 28.32
N ILE A 31 -5.09 -4.13 27.05
CA ILE A 31 -5.76 -5.16 26.28
C ILE A 31 -4.69 -6.08 25.72
N ALA A 32 -4.87 -7.39 25.91
CA ALA A 32 -4.02 -8.40 25.28
C ALA A 32 -4.91 -9.56 24.81
N GLY A 33 -4.53 -10.19 23.72
CA GLY A 33 -5.25 -11.30 23.15
C GLY A 33 -4.34 -12.29 22.46
N LEU A 34 -4.84 -13.53 22.41
CA LEU A 34 -4.32 -14.62 21.61
C LEU A 34 -5.49 -15.14 20.78
N GLU A 35 -5.27 -15.36 19.51
CA GLU A 35 -6.26 -15.89 18.58
C GLU A 35 -5.61 -17.01 17.78
N THR A 36 -6.36 -18.11 17.57
CA THR A 36 -5.94 -19.21 16.72
C THR A 36 -7.06 -19.53 15.73
N GLN A 37 -6.71 -19.91 14.52
CA GLN A 37 -7.68 -20.32 13.51
C GLN A 37 -7.20 -21.58 12.80
N SER A 38 -8.12 -22.50 12.50
CA SER A 38 -7.79 -23.82 11.96
C SER A 38 -7.80 -23.91 10.46
N VAL A 39 -8.25 -22.88 9.76
CA VAL A 39 -8.32 -22.88 8.28
C VAL A 39 -6.96 -22.73 7.63
N ASN A 40 -5.99 -22.21 8.36
CA ASN A 40 -4.61 -21.96 7.92
C ASN A 40 -3.64 -22.08 9.09
N ASP A 41 -3.93 -22.91 10.07
CA ASP A 41 -3.15 -23.13 11.29
C ASP A 41 -2.59 -21.82 11.91
N GLY A 42 -3.38 -20.75 11.77
CA GLY A 42 -2.95 -19.40 12.08
C GLY A 42 -2.98 -19.07 13.56
N ASP A 43 -1.97 -18.33 14.01
CA ASP A 43 -1.83 -17.81 15.35
C ASP A 43 -1.63 -16.28 15.32
N SER A 44 -2.31 -15.59 16.23
CA SER A 44 -2.11 -14.15 16.43
C SER A 44 -1.97 -13.82 17.90
N GLN A 45 -1.07 -12.90 18.20
CA GLN A 45 -0.89 -12.34 19.53
C GLN A 45 -0.81 -10.82 19.46
N PHE A 46 -1.44 -10.16 20.41
CA PHE A 46 -1.37 -8.70 20.47
C PHE A 46 -1.49 -8.19 21.90
N PHE A 47 -0.93 -7.01 22.14
CA PHE A 47 -1.26 -6.21 23.29
C PHE A 47 -1.31 -4.72 22.93
N ASN A 48 -2.09 -3.97 23.70
CA ASN A 48 -2.14 -2.53 23.68
C ASN A 48 -2.23 -1.99 25.11
N LEU A 49 -1.37 -1.03 25.42
CA LEU A 49 -1.33 -0.33 26.69
C LEU A 49 -1.54 1.17 26.46
N LYS A 50 -2.50 1.76 27.15
CA LYS A 50 -2.73 3.19 27.21
C LYS A 50 -2.73 3.63 28.67
N ASP A 51 -1.95 4.66 29.00
CA ASP A 51 -1.88 5.21 30.36
C ASP A 51 -1.50 6.68 30.32
N ASN A 52 -1.83 7.40 31.39
CA ASN A 52 -1.32 8.74 31.65
C ASN A 52 -0.29 8.69 32.76
N ILE A 53 0.97 8.88 32.42
CA ILE A 53 2.10 8.81 33.34
C ILE A 53 2.66 10.22 33.55
N GLY A 54 2.41 10.80 34.72
CA GLY A 54 2.93 12.13 35.07
C GLY A 54 2.43 13.26 34.16
N GLY A 55 1.22 13.14 33.61
CA GLY A 55 0.59 14.08 32.71
C GLY A 55 0.99 13.91 31.24
N PHE A 56 1.63 12.79 30.90
CA PHE A 56 1.87 12.38 29.53
C PHE A 56 1.03 11.13 29.22
N ASN A 57 0.26 11.19 28.17
CA ASN A 57 -0.38 10.00 27.60
C ASN A 57 0.69 9.16 26.91
N VAL A 58 0.72 7.88 27.22
CA VAL A 58 1.60 6.89 26.58
C VAL A 58 0.73 5.82 25.96
N ASN A 59 0.99 5.48 24.70
CA ASN A 59 0.36 4.39 23.99
C ASN A 59 1.46 3.46 23.47
N VAL A 60 1.32 2.15 23.74
CA VAL A 60 2.22 1.10 23.25
C VAL A 60 1.38 -0.02 22.70
N GLY A 61 1.58 -0.37 21.46
CA GLY A 61 0.91 -1.47 20.78
C GLY A 61 1.89 -2.43 20.14
N TYR A 62 1.56 -3.71 20.16
CA TYR A 62 2.27 -4.77 19.46
C TYR A 62 1.27 -5.78 18.93
N LYS A 63 1.51 -6.26 17.72
CA LYS A 63 0.78 -7.36 17.11
C LYS A 63 1.74 -8.22 16.31
N LYS A 64 1.64 -9.53 16.46
CA LYS A 64 2.25 -10.52 15.58
C LYS A 64 1.21 -11.53 15.16
N SER A 65 1.17 -11.88 13.88
CA SER A 65 0.29 -12.89 13.31
C SER A 65 1.08 -13.73 12.33
N GLU A 66 0.90 -15.03 12.41
CA GLU A 66 1.50 -16.02 11.52
C GLU A 66 0.38 -16.93 11.02
N PHE A 67 0.28 -17.09 9.73
CA PHE A 67 -0.74 -17.87 9.05
C PHE A 67 -0.08 -18.72 7.96
N ASP A 68 -0.32 -20.02 7.99
CA ASP A 68 0.06 -20.92 6.91
C ASP A 68 -0.91 -20.78 5.73
N SER A 69 -0.66 -21.52 4.66
CA SER A 69 -1.53 -21.55 3.50
C SER A 69 -2.94 -22.00 3.85
N PHE A 70 -3.96 -21.42 3.20
CA PHE A 70 -5.37 -21.70 3.47
C PHE A 70 -5.77 -23.11 3.01
N ASP A 71 -6.39 -23.90 3.90
CA ASP A 71 -7.07 -25.13 3.52
C ASP A 71 -8.24 -24.83 2.58
N ILE A 72 -8.31 -25.54 1.47
CA ILE A 72 -9.36 -25.44 0.45
C ILE A 72 -9.99 -26.82 0.23
N PRO A 73 -11.26 -26.90 -0.24
CA PRO A 73 -11.85 -28.16 -0.64
C PRO A 73 -11.10 -28.75 -1.84
N ASP A 74 -10.94 -30.09 -1.84
CA ASP A 74 -10.32 -30.82 -2.93
C ASP A 74 -10.94 -30.43 -4.28
N GLY A 75 -10.11 -30.10 -5.27
CA GLY A 75 -10.54 -29.68 -6.60
C GLY A 75 -11.11 -28.25 -6.68
N ALA A 76 -10.86 -27.39 -5.68
CA ALA A 76 -11.18 -25.97 -5.75
C ALA A 76 -10.22 -25.19 -6.65
N VAL A 77 -9.00 -25.69 -6.82
CA VAL A 77 -8.02 -25.20 -7.80
C VAL A 77 -7.94 -26.26 -8.90
N ILE A 78 -8.11 -25.85 -10.14
CA ILE A 78 -7.95 -26.67 -11.32
C ILE A 78 -6.72 -26.14 -12.04
N HIS A 79 -5.68 -26.94 -12.17
CA HIS A 79 -4.59 -26.66 -13.10
C HIS A 79 -5.12 -27.00 -14.50
N GLU A 80 -5.18 -26.04 -15.39
CA GLU A 80 -5.44 -26.30 -16.81
C GLU A 80 -4.09 -26.68 -17.44
N ASP A 81 -3.82 -27.99 -17.55
CA ASP A 81 -2.73 -28.46 -18.39
C ASP A 81 -3.08 -28.11 -19.84
N ASP A 82 -2.47 -27.08 -20.39
CA ASP A 82 -2.54 -26.78 -21.84
C ASP A 82 -1.79 -27.84 -22.61
N HIS A 83 -2.41 -29.02 -22.78
CA HIS A 83 -1.95 -29.99 -23.73
C HIS A 83 -2.28 -29.50 -25.14
N ASP A 84 -1.33 -28.88 -25.80
CA ASP A 84 -1.36 -28.71 -27.24
C ASP A 84 -1.54 -30.09 -27.90
N ASP A 85 -2.62 -30.21 -28.66
CA ASP A 85 -3.00 -31.39 -29.44
C ASP A 85 -1.85 -31.84 -30.37
N HIS A 86 -0.92 -32.64 -29.87
CA HIS A 86 -0.06 -33.46 -30.70
C HIS A 86 -0.69 -34.83 -30.88
N ASP A 87 -1.46 -34.97 -31.97
CA ASP A 87 -1.91 -36.23 -32.52
C ASP A 87 -0.72 -37.18 -32.75
N ASP A 88 -0.88 -38.41 -32.26
CA ASP A 88 -0.07 -39.62 -32.45
C ASP A 88 1.01 -39.90 -31.40
N HIS A 89 0.60 -40.54 -30.27
CA HIS A 89 1.29 -41.75 -29.79
C HIS A 89 0.47 -42.40 -28.65
N ASP A 90 0.10 -43.70 -28.94
CA ASP A 90 -0.51 -44.62 -27.97
C ASP A 90 0.46 -44.95 -26.83
N GLU A 91 0.26 -44.36 -25.70
CA GLU A 91 0.47 -44.87 -24.33
C GLU A 91 0.23 -43.70 -23.36
N HIS A 92 -1.06 -43.45 -23.04
CA HIS A 92 -1.40 -42.51 -21.98
C HIS A 92 -1.06 -43.16 -20.63
N GLU A 93 0.01 -42.75 -19.98
CA GLU A 93 0.08 -42.81 -18.52
C GLU A 93 -0.92 -41.76 -18.02
N GLU A 94 -1.93 -42.21 -17.25
CA GLU A 94 -2.87 -41.31 -16.59
C GLU A 94 -2.07 -40.48 -15.61
N HIS A 95 -1.75 -39.22 -15.94
CA HIS A 95 -1.29 -38.26 -14.97
C HIS A 95 -2.44 -38.03 -14.00
N GLU A 96 -2.31 -38.49 -12.77
CA GLU A 96 -3.25 -38.17 -11.70
C GLU A 96 -3.10 -36.67 -11.41
N GLU A 97 -4.09 -35.88 -11.84
CA GLU A 97 -4.18 -34.47 -11.45
C GLU A 97 -4.05 -34.36 -9.90
N GLU A 98 -2.98 -33.75 -9.39
CA GLU A 98 -2.83 -33.54 -7.97
C GLU A 98 -3.87 -32.52 -7.50
N MET A 99 -4.92 -33.04 -6.86
CA MET A 99 -5.93 -32.17 -6.23
C MET A 99 -5.34 -31.56 -4.95
N LEU A 100 -4.97 -30.31 -5.01
CA LEU A 100 -4.49 -29.59 -3.86
C LEU A 100 -5.60 -29.44 -2.83
N SER A 101 -5.26 -29.65 -1.56
CA SER A 101 -6.15 -29.45 -0.41
C SER A 101 -5.89 -28.10 0.30
N TYR A 102 -4.97 -27.32 -0.20
CA TYR A 102 -4.63 -25.98 0.30
C TYR A 102 -4.31 -25.06 -0.88
N LEU A 103 -4.44 -23.77 -0.65
CA LEU A 103 -4.09 -22.73 -1.62
C LEU A 103 -2.60 -22.41 -1.45
N GLU A 104 -1.78 -22.76 -2.41
CA GLU A 104 -0.35 -22.49 -2.40
C GLU A 104 -0.07 -20.98 -2.34
N ASN A 105 1.07 -20.61 -1.75
CA ASN A 105 1.48 -19.22 -1.61
C ASN A 105 0.41 -18.29 -1.01
N SER A 106 -0.39 -18.79 -0.06
CA SER A 106 -1.36 -17.96 0.66
C SER A 106 -1.01 -17.75 2.14
N ASP A 107 0.21 -18.05 2.50
CA ASP A 107 0.78 -17.81 3.83
C ASP A 107 0.99 -16.31 4.09
N LEU A 108 0.93 -15.92 5.36
CA LEU A 108 1.04 -14.51 5.76
C LEU A 108 1.68 -14.40 7.15
N GLU A 109 2.76 -13.64 7.25
CA GLU A 109 3.31 -13.18 8.53
C GLU A 109 3.22 -11.66 8.61
N ILE A 110 2.75 -11.14 9.75
CA ILE A 110 2.64 -9.71 10.02
C ILE A 110 3.19 -9.44 11.41
N GLU A 111 4.09 -8.46 11.50
CA GLU A 111 4.53 -7.88 12.77
C GLU A 111 4.32 -6.37 12.74
N SER A 112 3.73 -5.81 13.79
CA SER A 112 3.61 -4.36 13.93
C SER A 112 3.82 -3.89 15.35
N THR A 113 4.57 -2.80 15.49
CA THR A 113 4.83 -2.11 16.74
C THR A 113 4.43 -0.66 16.64
N LYS A 114 3.81 -0.14 17.70
CA LYS A 114 3.38 1.25 17.78
C LYS A 114 3.77 1.84 19.11
N PHE A 115 4.33 3.04 19.07
CA PHE A 115 4.62 3.80 20.27
C PHE A 115 4.19 5.26 20.07
N GLY A 116 3.47 5.81 21.05
CA GLY A 116 3.07 7.21 21.03
C GLY A 116 3.18 7.85 22.42
N ILE A 117 3.57 9.11 22.45
CA ILE A 117 3.57 9.94 23.64
C ILE A 117 2.95 11.28 23.33
N THR A 118 2.04 11.74 24.19
CA THR A 118 1.30 12.99 24.01
C THR A 118 1.20 13.77 25.31
N ARG A 119 1.31 15.07 25.22
CA ARG A 119 0.93 16.00 26.28
C ARG A 119 -0.31 16.78 25.84
N ALA A 120 -1.37 16.69 26.64
CA ALA A 120 -2.60 17.43 26.41
C ALA A 120 -2.88 18.44 27.54
N GLY A 121 -3.77 19.39 27.30
CA GLY A 121 -4.21 20.40 28.25
C GLY A 121 -5.16 21.41 27.62
N GLU A 122 -5.54 22.46 28.37
CA GLU A 122 -6.42 23.52 27.86
C GLU A 122 -5.84 24.28 26.65
N TRP A 123 -4.51 24.26 26.49
CA TRP A 123 -3.80 24.91 25.39
C TRP A 123 -3.89 24.11 24.09
N GLY A 124 -4.38 22.86 24.13
CA GLY A 124 -4.39 21.89 23.05
C GLY A 124 -3.57 20.66 23.38
N TYR A 125 -2.92 20.06 22.40
CA TYR A 125 -2.05 18.89 22.56
C TYR A 125 -0.87 18.90 21.59
N PHE A 126 0.17 18.16 21.97
CA PHE A 126 1.34 17.85 21.15
C PHE A 126 1.74 16.41 21.41
N GLY A 127 1.94 15.65 20.38
CA GLY A 127 2.37 14.25 20.46
C GLY A 127 3.30 13.85 19.33
N ILE A 128 4.04 12.80 19.62
CA ILE A 128 4.89 12.10 18.65
C ILE A 128 4.55 10.61 18.67
N SER A 129 4.66 9.95 17.52
CA SER A 129 4.55 8.50 17.43
C SER A 129 5.53 7.92 16.43
N ILE A 130 5.87 6.65 16.67
CA ILE A 130 6.62 5.78 15.76
C ILE A 130 5.76 4.55 15.55
N ASP A 131 5.67 4.14 14.30
CA ASP A 131 4.92 2.98 13.85
C ASP A 131 5.82 2.16 12.92
N ASN A 132 5.99 0.87 13.23
CA ASN A 132 6.71 -0.08 12.39
C ASN A 132 5.76 -1.17 11.96
N HIS A 133 5.80 -1.53 10.70
CA HIS A 133 5.01 -2.59 10.11
C HIS A 133 5.88 -3.43 9.18
N GLU A 134 5.99 -4.72 9.48
CA GLU A 134 6.67 -5.71 8.67
C GLU A 134 5.66 -6.78 8.26
N SER A 135 5.72 -7.24 7.02
CA SER A 135 4.91 -8.38 6.57
C SER A 135 5.63 -9.18 5.49
N ILE A 136 5.37 -10.49 5.49
CA ILE A 136 5.74 -11.41 4.43
C ILE A 136 4.45 -12.12 4.03
N TYR A 137 4.10 -12.11 2.76
CA TYR A 137 2.95 -12.84 2.26
C TYR A 137 3.27 -13.52 0.95
N GLY A 138 2.79 -14.75 0.82
CA GLY A 138 2.85 -15.48 -0.43
C GLY A 138 1.89 -14.90 -1.46
N ILE A 139 2.23 -15.02 -2.74
CA ILE A 139 1.42 -14.54 -3.87
C ILE A 139 0.83 -15.80 -4.55
N PRO A 140 -0.46 -16.12 -4.29
CA PRO A 140 -1.12 -17.24 -4.96
C PRO A 140 -1.41 -16.87 -6.40
N PHE A 141 -1.33 -17.87 -7.29
CA PHE A 141 -1.64 -17.72 -8.72
C PHE A 141 -0.77 -16.65 -9.42
N HIS A 142 0.51 -16.90 -9.46
CA HIS A 142 1.33 -16.20 -10.44
C HIS A 142 0.92 -16.74 -11.80
N GLY A 143 0.20 -15.93 -12.59
CA GLY A 143 -0.18 -16.34 -13.93
C GLY A 143 1.08 -16.58 -14.74
N GLU A 144 1.13 -17.71 -15.42
CA GLU A 144 2.12 -17.97 -16.45
C GLU A 144 2.20 -16.74 -17.35
N HIS A 145 3.39 -16.19 -17.51
CA HIS A 145 3.66 -15.27 -18.61
C HIS A 145 3.45 -16.08 -19.89
N SER A 146 2.24 -15.99 -20.44
CA SER A 146 2.02 -16.42 -21.81
C SER A 146 2.89 -15.51 -22.67
N ASP A 147 4.08 -15.97 -22.99
CA ASP A 147 4.88 -15.41 -24.06
C ASP A 147 4.00 -15.43 -25.30
N GLU A 148 3.34 -14.30 -25.59
CA GLU A 148 2.76 -14.05 -26.89
C GLU A 148 3.90 -14.06 -27.90
N HIS A 149 4.29 -15.26 -28.33
CA HIS A 149 5.07 -15.44 -29.54
C HIS A 149 4.21 -14.92 -30.70
N ASP A 150 4.29 -13.60 -30.92
CA ASP A 150 3.78 -12.96 -32.12
C ASP A 150 4.36 -13.69 -33.34
N GLY A 151 3.45 -14.30 -34.07
CA GLY A 151 3.71 -15.17 -35.19
C GLY A 151 4.74 -14.61 -36.17
N HIS A 152 5.83 -15.30 -36.31
CA HIS A 152 6.65 -15.21 -37.51
C HIS A 152 5.99 -16.05 -38.61
N ASP A 153 5.06 -15.42 -39.35
CA ASP A 153 4.64 -15.86 -40.65
C ASP A 153 5.80 -15.69 -41.64
N ASP A 154 6.05 -16.82 -42.33
CA ASP A 154 6.56 -16.88 -43.70
C ASP A 154 8.08 -16.86 -43.90
N HIS A 155 8.68 -18.06 -43.91
CA HIS A 155 9.76 -18.34 -44.92
C HIS A 155 9.77 -19.81 -45.34
N GLY A 156 9.67 -19.94 -46.67
CA GLY A 156 9.57 -21.10 -47.43
C GLY A 156 10.73 -22.09 -47.34
N ASP A 157 10.38 -23.31 -47.80
CA ASP A 157 11.18 -24.44 -48.18
C ASP A 157 12.68 -24.22 -48.37
N ASP A 158 13.49 -24.91 -47.56
CA ASP A 158 14.70 -25.59 -48.04
C ASP A 158 15.13 -26.70 -47.05
N ASP A 159 15.18 -27.90 -47.63
CA ASP A 159 15.67 -29.18 -47.21
C ASP A 159 17.06 -29.14 -46.55
N HIS A 160 17.20 -29.43 -45.22
CA HIS A 160 18.45 -29.92 -44.64
C HIS A 160 18.26 -30.60 -43.27
N GLY A 161 18.50 -31.91 -43.25
CA GLY A 161 19.43 -32.57 -42.29
C GLY A 161 18.96 -32.74 -40.84
N ASP A 162 18.67 -33.98 -40.47
CA ASP A 162 18.64 -34.55 -39.13
C ASP A 162 19.78 -34.03 -38.26
N ASP A 163 19.48 -33.09 -37.35
CA ASP A 163 20.22 -32.88 -36.11
C ASP A 163 19.20 -33.04 -35.00
N ASP A 164 19.36 -34.12 -34.22
CA ASP A 164 18.68 -34.37 -32.96
C ASP A 164 19.00 -33.20 -32.00
N HIS A 165 18.20 -32.14 -32.02
CA HIS A 165 18.12 -31.23 -30.88
C HIS A 165 17.23 -31.94 -29.87
N GLU A 166 17.84 -32.52 -28.85
CA GLU A 166 17.19 -32.77 -27.57
C GLU A 166 16.61 -31.45 -27.13
N GLU A 167 15.29 -31.25 -27.29
CA GLU A 167 14.54 -30.22 -26.63
C GLU A 167 14.65 -30.53 -25.14
N GLU A 168 15.65 -29.91 -24.49
CA GLU A 168 15.64 -29.81 -23.04
C GLU A 168 14.43 -28.93 -22.71
N GLY A 169 13.37 -29.61 -22.26
CA GLY A 169 12.13 -28.98 -21.84
C GLY A 169 12.45 -27.88 -20.87
N HIS A 170 11.85 -26.75 -21.10
CA HIS A 170 11.71 -25.72 -20.06
C HIS A 170 10.81 -26.33 -18.98
N ASP A 171 11.42 -27.03 -18.04
CA ASP A 171 10.74 -27.58 -16.88
C ASP A 171 10.35 -26.41 -15.98
N GLU A 172 9.11 -25.91 -16.18
CA GLU A 172 8.09 -25.87 -15.14
C GLU A 172 8.56 -25.28 -13.81
N HIS A 173 8.29 -23.98 -13.62
CA HIS A 173 8.28 -23.32 -12.31
C HIS A 173 7.08 -23.77 -11.43
N GLU A 174 6.59 -25.03 -11.65
CA GLU A 174 5.55 -25.62 -10.82
C GLU A 174 6.03 -25.77 -9.38
N GLY A 175 5.43 -25.01 -8.49
CA GLY A 175 5.70 -25.07 -7.06
C GLY A 175 6.69 -24.03 -6.53
N GLU A 176 7.18 -23.10 -7.33
CA GLU A 176 8.05 -22.04 -6.88
C GLU A 176 7.29 -21.08 -5.95
N ARG A 177 7.83 -20.83 -4.76
CA ARG A 177 7.23 -19.91 -3.82
C ARG A 177 7.51 -18.46 -4.22
N ILE A 178 6.46 -17.75 -4.61
CA ILE A 178 6.50 -16.32 -4.86
C ILE A 178 6.01 -15.60 -3.61
N PHE A 179 6.73 -14.62 -3.15
CA PHE A 179 6.37 -13.90 -1.94
C PHE A 179 6.75 -12.43 -2.01
N SER A 180 6.02 -11.62 -1.26
CA SER A 180 6.32 -10.21 -1.08
C SER A 180 6.65 -9.92 0.38
N THR A 181 7.75 -9.20 0.59
CA THR A 181 8.15 -8.69 1.91
C THR A 181 7.95 -7.18 1.94
N THR A 182 7.25 -6.70 2.96
CA THR A 182 7.04 -5.25 3.18
C THR A 182 7.69 -4.85 4.49
N ASP A 183 8.41 -3.73 4.48
CA ASP A 183 8.91 -3.03 5.65
C ASP A 183 8.50 -1.56 5.56
N GLN A 184 7.82 -1.06 6.58
CA GLN A 184 7.37 0.32 6.64
C GLN A 184 7.66 0.92 8.02
N GLU A 185 8.40 2.01 8.03
CA GLU A 185 8.60 2.84 9.22
C GLU A 185 7.88 4.18 9.03
N SER A 186 7.20 4.64 10.08
CA SER A 186 6.57 5.96 10.09
C SER A 186 6.86 6.71 11.37
N PHE A 187 7.29 7.94 11.23
CA PHE A 187 7.43 8.90 12.33
C PHE A 187 6.41 10.01 12.18
N THR A 188 5.60 10.25 13.20
CA THR A 188 4.56 11.28 13.16
C THR A 188 4.69 12.26 14.30
N ILE A 189 4.59 13.55 14.00
CA ILE A 189 4.35 14.64 14.96
C ILE A 189 2.96 15.19 14.66
N LYS A 190 2.10 15.28 15.67
CA LYS A 190 0.75 15.81 15.51
C LYS A 190 0.33 16.62 16.73
N GLY A 191 -0.40 17.68 16.49
CA GLY A 191 -0.92 18.48 17.58
C GLY A 191 -1.96 19.49 17.15
N GLU A 192 -2.52 20.15 18.17
CA GLU A 192 -3.41 21.29 18.03
C GLU A 192 -3.07 22.33 19.10
N TYR A 193 -3.02 23.58 18.72
CA TYR A 193 -2.81 24.68 19.62
C TYR A 193 -4.00 25.65 19.61
N ASN A 194 -4.65 25.80 20.78
CA ASN A 194 -5.77 26.70 20.99
C ASN A 194 -5.26 28.13 21.20
N LEU A 195 -5.50 29.00 20.24
CA LEU A 195 -5.03 30.40 20.30
C LEU A 195 -5.97 31.30 21.10
N GLY A 196 -7.28 30.97 21.13
CA GLY A 196 -8.29 31.82 21.77
C GLY A 196 -8.35 33.21 21.15
N GLY A 197 -7.89 33.38 19.93
CA GLY A 197 -7.76 34.66 19.23
C GLY A 197 -9.07 35.10 18.56
N ASN A 198 -9.13 36.36 18.16
CA ASN A 198 -10.30 36.90 17.48
C ASN A 198 -10.38 36.51 16.01
N LEU A 199 -9.30 36.04 15.40
CA LEU A 199 -9.22 35.69 13.99
C LEU A 199 -8.97 34.21 13.77
N VAL A 200 -8.08 33.61 14.54
CA VAL A 200 -7.76 32.17 14.48
C VAL A 200 -8.04 31.57 15.86
N ASN A 201 -8.91 30.57 15.89
CA ASN A 201 -9.31 29.87 17.11
C ASN A 201 -8.27 28.83 17.51
N SER A 202 -7.88 27.98 16.56
CA SER A 202 -6.86 26.96 16.76
C SER A 202 -6.06 26.72 15.48
N ILE A 203 -4.88 26.08 15.65
CA ILE A 203 -4.06 25.55 14.58
C ILE A 203 -3.82 24.07 14.89
N SER A 204 -4.32 23.19 14.03
CA SER A 204 -3.94 21.78 14.01
C SER A 204 -2.79 21.60 13.03
N TYR A 205 -1.80 20.77 13.37
CA TYR A 205 -0.64 20.53 12.53
C TYR A 205 -0.23 19.08 12.58
N ASN A 206 0.35 18.60 11.49
CA ASN A 206 0.95 17.28 11.37
C ASN A 206 2.27 17.37 10.57
N TYR A 207 3.17 16.54 10.96
CA TYR A 207 4.35 16.14 10.22
C TYR A 207 4.37 14.62 10.19
N ARG A 208 4.60 14.03 9.03
CA ARG A 208 4.81 12.61 8.87
C ARG A 208 6.02 12.37 7.97
N ASP A 209 6.83 11.44 8.36
CA ASP A 209 7.93 10.89 7.60
C ASP A 209 7.70 9.39 7.50
N THR A 210 7.70 8.85 6.29
CA THR A 210 7.40 7.45 6.02
C THR A 210 8.45 6.90 5.08
N ASP A 211 9.07 5.81 5.46
CA ASP A 211 9.95 4.97 4.66
C ASP A 211 9.20 3.66 4.38
N TYR A 212 9.05 3.31 3.10
CA TYR A 212 8.36 2.11 2.66
C TYR A 212 9.23 1.35 1.69
N HIS A 213 9.43 0.07 1.97
CA HIS A 213 10.22 -0.84 1.17
C HIS A 213 9.44 -2.14 0.94
N LEU A 214 9.28 -2.54 -0.31
CA LEU A 214 8.64 -3.79 -0.70
C LEU A 214 9.59 -4.55 -1.62
N ILE A 215 9.76 -5.84 -1.36
CA ILE A 215 10.51 -6.77 -2.21
C ILE A 215 9.56 -7.87 -2.65
N GLU A 216 9.45 -8.08 -3.94
CA GLU A 216 8.84 -9.26 -4.53
C GLU A 216 9.95 -10.19 -5.04
N ALA A 217 9.91 -11.45 -4.63
CA ALA A 217 10.96 -12.42 -4.92
C ALA A 217 10.40 -13.82 -5.08
N HIS A 218 11.14 -14.63 -5.84
CA HIS A 218 10.94 -16.06 -5.98
C HIS A 218 11.89 -16.78 -5.01
N ALA A 219 11.41 -17.82 -4.32
CA ALA A 219 12.27 -18.66 -3.52
C ALA A 219 12.89 -19.71 -4.41
N GLU A 220 14.20 -19.67 -4.59
CA GLU A 220 14.92 -20.73 -5.26
C GLU A 220 14.81 -22.02 -4.43
N GLU A 221 14.46 -23.16 -5.07
CA GLU A 221 14.55 -24.45 -4.42
C GLU A 221 16.01 -24.76 -4.08
N GLU A 222 16.30 -25.00 -2.79
CA GLU A 222 17.61 -25.50 -2.33
C GLU A 222 17.85 -26.92 -2.89
N GLY A 223 18.23 -27.07 -4.15
CA GLY A 223 18.33 -28.41 -4.74
C GLY A 223 19.15 -28.59 -6.01
N HIS A 224 19.71 -27.58 -6.59
CA HIS A 224 20.61 -27.80 -7.74
C HIS A 224 22.05 -27.87 -7.31
N ASP A 225 22.61 -29.09 -7.40
CA ASP A 225 24.03 -29.41 -7.33
C ASP A 225 24.84 -28.50 -8.28
N GLU A 226 25.94 -27.99 -7.71
CA GLU A 226 26.98 -27.17 -8.33
C GLU A 226 27.26 -27.52 -9.80
N HIS A 227 26.64 -26.87 -10.74
CA HIS A 227 27.16 -26.70 -12.07
C HIS A 227 27.58 -25.24 -12.25
N GLU A 228 28.90 -25.02 -12.12
CA GLU A 228 29.59 -23.79 -12.49
C GLU A 228 29.44 -23.57 -14.00
N GLU A 229 28.38 -22.89 -14.45
CA GLU A 229 28.39 -22.12 -15.70
C GLU A 229 27.73 -20.76 -15.39
N GLU A 230 28.60 -19.73 -15.38
CA GLU A 230 28.23 -18.33 -15.24
C GLU A 230 27.41 -17.87 -16.48
N GLU A 231 26.15 -18.23 -16.58
CA GLU A 231 25.18 -17.49 -17.39
C GLU A 231 24.29 -16.75 -16.41
N GLU A 232 24.41 -15.44 -16.43
CA GLU A 232 23.61 -14.50 -15.63
C GLU A 232 22.12 -14.68 -16.07
N HIS A 233 21.35 -15.49 -15.35
CA HIS A 233 19.91 -15.52 -15.43
C HIS A 233 19.38 -14.26 -14.77
N GLU A 234 19.29 -13.14 -15.50
CA GLU A 234 18.69 -11.89 -15.03
C GLU A 234 17.16 -12.01 -14.82
N GLU A 235 16.54 -13.11 -15.23
CA GLU A 235 15.08 -13.29 -15.27
C GLU A 235 14.42 -13.49 -13.90
N HIS A 236 15.18 -13.75 -12.84
CA HIS A 236 14.65 -13.98 -11.48
C HIS A 236 15.15 -12.99 -10.42
N ALA A 237 15.72 -11.87 -10.84
CA ALA A 237 16.16 -10.85 -9.90
C ALA A 237 14.93 -10.26 -9.16
N PRO A 238 14.97 -10.17 -7.82
CA PRO A 238 13.84 -9.64 -7.07
C PRO A 238 13.49 -8.22 -7.51
N THR A 239 12.19 -7.93 -7.55
CA THR A 239 11.68 -6.59 -7.79
C THR A 239 11.58 -5.83 -6.47
N VAL A 240 12.21 -4.67 -6.40
CA VAL A 240 12.27 -3.82 -5.21
C VAL A 240 11.54 -2.51 -5.48
N PHE A 241 10.51 -2.23 -4.70
CA PHE A 241 9.81 -0.95 -4.69
C PHE A 241 10.16 -0.18 -3.42
N THR A 242 10.55 1.09 -3.57
CA THR A 242 10.79 2.03 -2.47
C THR A 242 9.92 3.27 -2.60
N ASN A 243 9.46 3.79 -1.47
CA ASN A 243 8.70 5.02 -1.40
C ASN A 243 9.02 5.76 -0.10
N ASP A 244 9.77 6.86 -0.20
CA ASP A 244 10.11 7.74 0.91
C ASP A 244 9.26 9.00 0.81
N ALA A 245 8.46 9.29 1.82
CA ALA A 245 7.53 10.41 1.79
C ALA A 245 7.60 11.26 3.05
N THR A 246 7.70 12.57 2.86
CA THR A 246 7.61 13.56 3.94
C THR A 246 6.39 14.45 3.73
N GLU A 247 5.52 14.52 4.73
CA GLU A 247 4.28 15.32 4.70
C GLU A 247 4.27 16.38 5.80
N TYR A 248 3.89 17.60 5.45
CA TYR A 248 3.63 18.72 6.37
C TYR A 248 2.20 19.21 6.18
N GLY A 249 1.41 19.24 7.23
CA GLY A 249 0.04 19.72 7.20
C GLY A 249 -0.25 20.76 8.28
N ALA A 250 -1.07 21.74 7.96
CA ALA A 250 -1.62 22.69 8.94
C ALA A 250 -3.06 23.05 8.60
N ILE A 251 -3.93 23.07 9.60
CA ILE A 251 -5.31 23.52 9.48
C ILE A 251 -5.55 24.64 10.47
N PHE A 252 -5.95 25.80 9.96
CA PHE A 252 -6.30 26.99 10.71
C PHE A 252 -7.83 27.05 10.86
N ASP A 253 -8.33 26.97 12.09
CA ASP A 253 -9.73 27.20 12.40
C ASP A 253 -9.97 28.72 12.56
N ILE A 254 -10.71 29.29 11.62
CA ILE A 254 -11.11 30.70 11.60
C ILE A 254 -12.62 30.86 11.74
N SER A 255 -13.28 29.87 12.34
CA SER A 255 -14.72 29.83 12.56
C SER A 255 -15.23 30.95 13.44
N THR A 256 -16.44 31.36 13.19
CA THR A 256 -17.21 32.29 14.04
C THR A 256 -18.39 31.56 14.68
N SER A 257 -19.18 32.23 15.50
CA SER A 257 -20.33 31.60 16.16
C SER A 257 -21.35 30.96 15.23
N ASN A 258 -21.45 31.44 13.98
CA ASN A 258 -22.48 30.99 13.02
C ASN A 258 -21.91 30.41 11.74
N LEU A 259 -20.60 30.40 11.59
CA LEU A 259 -19.93 30.01 10.37
C LEU A 259 -18.66 29.23 10.69
N ILE A 260 -18.63 27.95 10.34
CA ILE A 260 -17.42 27.12 10.44
C ILE A 260 -16.57 27.43 9.22
N GLN A 261 -15.33 27.81 9.45
CA GLN A 261 -14.39 28.11 8.38
C GLN A 261 -13.03 27.52 8.72
N LYS A 262 -12.41 26.86 7.74
CA LYS A 262 -11.08 26.30 7.89
C LYS A 262 -10.24 26.59 6.66
N VAL A 263 -8.98 26.91 6.88
CA VAL A 263 -7.94 26.97 5.83
C VAL A 263 -6.96 25.85 6.10
N ALA A 264 -6.70 25.03 5.11
CA ALA A 264 -5.71 23.96 5.19
C ALA A 264 -4.55 24.25 4.22
N VAL A 265 -3.34 23.95 4.66
CA VAL A 265 -2.13 23.93 3.83
C VAL A 265 -1.49 22.57 4.03
N ASN A 266 -1.17 21.88 2.94
CA ASN A 266 -0.47 20.61 2.94
C ASN A 266 0.67 20.64 1.94
N TYR A 267 1.81 20.06 2.31
CA TYR A 267 2.95 19.86 1.43
C TYR A 267 3.41 18.42 1.56
N VAL A 268 3.63 17.77 0.44
CA VAL A 268 4.15 16.41 0.33
C VAL A 268 5.37 16.44 -0.58
N ASP A 269 6.40 15.73 -0.18
CA ASP A 269 7.60 15.45 -0.97
C ASP A 269 7.81 13.93 -0.91
N GLU A 270 7.78 13.28 -2.08
CA GLU A 270 7.73 11.83 -2.21
C GLU A 270 8.73 11.39 -3.27
N ASP A 271 9.66 10.53 -2.87
CA ASP A 271 10.60 9.84 -3.74
C ASP A 271 10.16 8.37 -3.91
N SER A 272 9.98 7.92 -5.15
CA SER A 272 9.61 6.55 -5.45
C SER A 272 10.53 5.94 -6.51
N ALA A 273 10.81 4.64 -6.37
CA ALA A 273 11.63 3.89 -7.33
C ALA A 273 11.19 2.43 -7.38
N ILE A 274 11.35 1.83 -8.57
CA ILE A 274 11.25 0.38 -8.79
C ILE A 274 12.56 -0.07 -9.40
N ALA A 275 13.15 -1.12 -8.86
CA ALA A 275 14.38 -1.72 -9.33
C ALA A 275 14.27 -3.25 -9.35
N GLY A 276 14.98 -3.92 -10.25
CA GLY A 276 14.96 -5.38 -10.39
C GLY A 276 14.44 -5.84 -11.74
N GLY A 277 14.12 -7.13 -11.86
CA GLY A 277 13.77 -7.77 -13.11
C GLY A 277 12.53 -7.19 -13.79
N GLU A 278 11.53 -6.77 -13.01
CA GLU A 278 10.27 -6.19 -13.51
C GLU A 278 10.20 -4.66 -13.37
N SER A 279 11.35 -4.00 -13.41
CA SER A 279 11.41 -2.54 -13.29
C SER A 279 10.84 -1.86 -14.52
N PHE A 280 9.66 -1.24 -14.39
CA PHE A 280 9.01 -0.46 -15.45
C PHE A 280 9.08 1.05 -15.23
N MET A 281 9.70 1.52 -14.15
CA MET A 281 9.73 2.93 -13.79
C MET A 281 11.09 3.32 -13.21
N ASN A 282 11.71 4.34 -13.80
CA ASN A 282 12.89 4.96 -13.20
C ASN A 282 12.52 5.76 -11.94
N PRO A 283 13.48 6.04 -11.04
CA PRO A 283 13.25 6.89 -9.88
C PRO A 283 12.55 8.19 -10.23
N ALA A 284 11.53 8.53 -9.47
CA ALA A 284 10.71 9.72 -9.64
C ALA A 284 10.50 10.44 -8.32
N ASN A 285 10.48 11.77 -8.36
CA ASN A 285 10.10 12.63 -7.24
C ASN A 285 8.78 13.33 -7.56
N ASN A 286 7.92 13.46 -6.55
CA ASN A 286 6.64 14.13 -6.61
C ASN A 286 6.53 15.13 -5.46
N GLU A 287 6.57 16.43 -5.77
CA GLU A 287 6.31 17.50 -4.81
C GLU A 287 4.92 18.07 -5.02
N GLU A 288 4.20 18.28 -3.92
CA GLU A 288 2.86 18.80 -3.97
C GLU A 288 2.59 19.82 -2.87
N LEU A 289 2.10 21.00 -3.26
CA LEU A 289 1.59 22.02 -2.35
C LEU A 289 0.10 22.22 -2.56
N THR A 290 -0.68 21.95 -1.52
CA THR A 290 -2.13 22.15 -1.51
C THR A 290 -2.54 23.27 -0.58
N VAL A 291 -3.44 24.13 -1.03
CA VAL A 291 -4.14 25.13 -0.19
C VAL A 291 -5.64 24.97 -0.36
N GLY A 292 -6.32 24.64 0.74
CA GLY A 292 -7.77 24.42 0.79
C GLY A 292 -8.49 25.43 1.69
N TYR A 293 -9.69 25.81 1.30
CA TYR A 293 -10.64 26.57 2.12
C TYR A 293 -11.96 25.82 2.22
N PHE A 294 -12.49 25.71 3.41
CA PHE A 294 -13.77 25.08 3.69
C PHE A 294 -14.65 26.02 4.51
N LEU A 295 -15.93 26.02 4.18
CA LEU A 295 -16.98 26.80 4.84
C LEU A 295 -18.20 25.90 5.05
N SER A 296 -18.75 25.97 6.27
CA SER A 296 -20.01 25.30 6.62
C SER A 296 -20.87 26.24 7.47
N THR A 297 -22.17 26.28 7.18
CA THR A 297 -23.14 27.07 7.95
C THR A 297 -24.49 26.40 7.97
N ASP A 298 -25.15 26.49 9.12
CA ASP A 298 -26.51 25.99 9.32
C ASP A 298 -27.52 27.13 9.26
N PHE A 299 -28.57 26.90 8.52
CA PHE A 299 -29.77 27.74 8.48
C PHE A 299 -30.92 26.94 9.12
N ASP A 300 -31.99 27.62 9.51
CA ASP A 300 -33.11 26.96 10.20
C ASP A 300 -33.72 25.77 9.44
N MET A 301 -33.56 25.71 8.15
CA MET A 301 -34.21 24.70 7.29
C MET A 301 -33.21 23.88 6.45
N PHE A 302 -31.95 24.31 6.33
CA PHE A 302 -30.95 23.65 5.52
C PHE A 302 -29.53 24.01 5.99
N TYR A 303 -28.58 23.17 5.65
CA TYR A 303 -27.16 23.47 5.82
C TYR A 303 -26.47 23.64 4.46
N LEU A 304 -25.46 24.46 4.44
CA LEU A 304 -24.63 24.74 3.28
C LEU A 304 -23.17 24.43 3.60
N ASP A 305 -22.55 23.58 2.82
CA ASP A 305 -21.11 23.36 2.81
C ASP A 305 -20.54 23.84 1.48
N ALA A 306 -19.40 24.50 1.53
CA ALA A 306 -18.65 24.89 0.34
C ALA A 306 -17.15 24.69 0.58
N GLY A 307 -16.44 24.33 -0.46
CA GLY A 307 -15.00 24.14 -0.42
C GLY A 307 -14.34 24.56 -1.72
N PHE A 308 -13.12 25.05 -1.57
CA PHE A 308 -12.26 25.45 -2.68
C PHE A 308 -10.84 24.99 -2.37
N ARG A 309 -10.10 24.50 -3.40
CA ARG A 309 -8.72 24.02 -3.27
C ARG A 309 -7.92 24.38 -4.52
N ILE A 310 -6.67 24.72 -4.30
CA ILE A 310 -5.64 24.86 -5.31
C ILE A 310 -4.52 23.89 -4.97
N ASP A 311 -4.05 23.16 -5.97
CA ASP A 311 -2.93 22.24 -5.87
C ASP A 311 -1.88 22.64 -6.90
N GLN A 312 -0.62 22.68 -6.48
CA GLN A 312 0.56 22.80 -7.33
C GLN A 312 1.31 21.49 -7.23
N ILE A 313 1.56 20.86 -8.36
CA ILE A 313 2.16 19.53 -8.45
C ILE A 313 3.38 19.60 -9.35
N GLU A 314 4.54 19.26 -8.84
CA GLU A 314 5.76 19.10 -9.62
C GLU A 314 6.18 17.62 -9.60
N ARG A 315 6.38 17.03 -10.78
CA ARG A 315 6.84 15.65 -10.92
C ARG A 315 8.08 15.62 -11.78
N THR A 316 9.16 15.07 -11.24
CA THR A 316 10.43 14.90 -11.94
C THR A 316 10.81 13.43 -11.98
N GLY A 317 11.39 13.00 -13.08
CA GLY A 317 11.82 11.64 -13.27
C GLY A 317 12.41 11.41 -14.65
N SER A 318 12.52 10.15 -15.01
CA SER A 318 12.98 9.77 -16.35
C SER A 318 12.26 8.51 -16.83
N VAL A 319 12.29 8.30 -18.14
CA VAL A 319 11.88 7.06 -18.79
C VAL A 319 13.04 6.55 -19.64
N THR A 320 13.22 5.24 -19.67
CA THR A 320 14.19 4.58 -20.52
C THR A 320 13.49 4.12 -21.80
N ASP A 321 14.04 4.50 -22.97
CA ASP A 321 13.57 3.96 -24.25
C ASP A 321 14.09 2.52 -24.38
N GLU A 322 13.21 1.55 -24.37
CA GLU A 322 13.54 0.10 -24.44
C GLU A 322 14.26 -0.26 -25.75
N ASP A 323 13.96 0.42 -26.87
CA ASP A 323 14.54 0.12 -28.17
C ASP A 323 16.00 0.61 -28.32
N HIS A 324 16.37 1.70 -27.65
CA HIS A 324 17.66 2.39 -27.84
C HIS A 324 18.46 2.55 -26.55
N GLY A 325 17.87 2.33 -25.39
CA GLY A 325 18.50 2.54 -24.09
C GLY A 325 18.75 4.02 -23.76
N ASP A 326 18.15 4.96 -24.51
CA ASP A 326 18.24 6.38 -24.25
C ASP A 326 17.36 6.77 -23.04
N ILE A 327 17.86 7.65 -22.18
CA ILE A 327 17.12 8.12 -21.00
C ILE A 327 16.56 9.51 -21.27
N ASP A 328 15.24 9.62 -21.27
CA ASP A 328 14.52 10.89 -21.40
C ASP A 328 14.05 11.40 -20.04
N TYR A 329 14.48 12.59 -19.66
CA TYR A 329 14.07 13.25 -18.42
C TYR A 329 12.80 14.08 -18.62
N TYR A 330 11.88 14.01 -17.67
CA TYR A 330 10.70 14.84 -17.65
C TYR A 330 10.64 15.70 -16.38
N ASN A 331 10.03 16.86 -16.53
CA ASN A 331 9.56 17.71 -15.44
C ASN A 331 8.13 18.14 -15.81
N ILE A 332 7.16 17.74 -14.99
CA ILE A 332 5.74 18.07 -15.16
C ILE A 332 5.38 19.01 -14.03
N ASP A 333 4.94 20.22 -14.39
CA ASP A 333 4.42 21.24 -13.47
C ASP A 333 2.95 21.46 -13.84
N ASP A 334 2.05 21.17 -12.89
CA ASP A 334 0.61 21.23 -13.09
C ASP A 334 -0.09 21.92 -11.92
N ASP A 335 -0.91 22.91 -12.25
CA ASP A 335 -1.75 23.63 -11.30
C ASP A 335 -3.21 23.18 -11.46
N THR A 336 -3.81 22.66 -10.39
CA THR A 336 -5.21 22.28 -10.41
C THR A 336 -6.05 23.11 -9.46
N THR A 337 -7.34 23.25 -9.77
CA THR A 337 -8.30 23.95 -8.93
C THR A 337 -9.57 23.13 -8.81
N SER A 338 -10.00 22.89 -7.58
CA SER A 338 -11.19 22.12 -7.25
C SER A 338 -12.17 22.93 -6.42
N PHE A 339 -13.46 22.75 -6.63
CA PHE A 339 -14.50 23.32 -5.79
C PHE A 339 -15.65 22.34 -5.58
N ALA A 340 -16.31 22.46 -4.44
CA ALA A 340 -17.50 21.68 -4.13
C ALA A 340 -18.50 22.54 -3.35
N ILE A 341 -19.79 22.31 -3.61
CA ILE A 341 -20.90 22.91 -2.86
C ILE A 341 -21.90 21.81 -2.56
N SER A 342 -22.32 21.73 -1.31
CA SER A 342 -23.38 20.82 -0.84
C SER A 342 -24.45 21.63 -0.13
N LEU A 343 -25.71 21.34 -0.45
CA LEU A 343 -26.89 21.86 0.24
C LEU A 343 -27.71 20.67 0.73
N GLY A 344 -27.94 20.62 2.03
CA GLY A 344 -28.70 19.53 2.64
C GLY A 344 -29.79 20.03 3.57
N ARG A 345 -30.73 19.14 3.88
CA ARG A 345 -31.79 19.39 4.83
C ARG A 345 -32.08 18.15 5.65
N ASP A 346 -32.13 18.30 6.97
CA ASP A 346 -32.59 17.25 7.87
C ASP A 346 -34.11 17.14 7.83
N LEU A 347 -34.59 16.00 7.33
CA LEU A 347 -36.00 15.68 7.32
C LEU A 347 -36.32 14.77 8.51
N SER A 348 -37.11 15.26 9.47
CA SER A 348 -37.61 14.41 10.52
C SER A 348 -38.58 13.36 9.94
N LEU A 349 -38.36 12.08 10.24
CA LEU A 349 -39.23 10.95 9.85
C LEU A 349 -40.66 11.11 10.36
N ILE A 350 -40.93 11.97 11.35
CA ILE A 350 -42.24 12.26 11.89
C ILE A 350 -43.11 13.05 10.88
N HIS A 351 -42.50 13.72 9.91
CA HIS A 351 -43.23 14.46 8.88
C HIS A 351 -43.53 13.63 7.63
N ILE A 352 -43.01 12.43 7.52
CA ILE A 352 -43.28 11.49 6.44
C ILE A 352 -44.40 10.53 6.83
#